data_ed3ab54523e60dc0bba201bd72c13aff
#
_entry.id   ed3ab54523e60dc0bba201bd72c13aff
#
_cell.length_a   1.000
_cell.length_b   1.000
_cell.length_c   1.000
_cell.angle_alpha   90.00
_cell.angle_beta   90.00
_cell.angle_gamma   90.00
#
_symmetry.space_group_name_H-M   'P 1'
#
loop_
_entity.id
_entity.type
_entity.pdbx_description
1 polymer ?
#
loop_
_entity_poly.entity_id
_entity_poly.type
_entity_poly.pdbx_seq_one_letter_code
_entity_poly.pdbx_strand_id
1 'polypeptide(L)'
;MVTNFYPCCVVIQPIAASQSNMLILQECCTDETCSLVVYAPVDIAAMSTVLNGGDPDSVALLPSGFAILPDGPPRAGAAANGGGGGSLLTVAFQILVDHVPTARLSLGSVATVNKLISNTVVRIRSALA
;
A
#
# COMPACT_ATOMS: atom_id res chain seq x y z
N MET A 1 -27.37 14.68 -2.57
CA MET A 1 -26.49 13.55 -2.29
C MET A 1 -25.10 14.12 -2.04
N VAL A 2 -24.73 14.35 -0.79
CA VAL A 2 -23.43 14.91 -0.43
C VAL A 2 -22.46 13.74 -0.32
N THR A 3 -21.64 13.54 -1.33
CA THR A 3 -20.52 12.61 -1.25
C THR A 3 -19.48 13.25 -0.34
N ASN A 4 -19.40 12.81 0.90
CA ASN A 4 -18.26 13.13 1.76
C ASN A 4 -17.03 12.43 1.18
N PHE A 5 -16.30 13.14 0.33
CA PHE A 5 -14.95 12.76 -0.02
C PHE A 5 -14.06 13.05 1.20
N TYR A 6 -13.66 12.03 1.92
CA TYR A 6 -12.56 12.17 2.85
C TYR A 6 -11.28 12.48 2.04
N PRO A 7 -10.47 13.46 2.46
CA PRO A 7 -9.32 13.86 1.69
C PRO A 7 -8.33 12.70 1.55
N CYS A 8 -8.05 12.30 0.32
CA CYS A 8 -6.90 11.46 0.04
C CYS A 8 -5.64 12.27 0.31
N CYS A 9 -4.75 11.73 1.13
CA CYS A 9 -3.45 12.36 1.42
C CYS A 9 -2.38 11.70 0.56
N VAL A 10 -1.64 12.52 -0.19
CA VAL A 10 -0.44 12.07 -0.90
C VAL A 10 0.78 12.50 -0.09
N VAL A 11 1.65 11.58 0.22
CA VAL A 11 2.88 11.83 0.97
C VAL A 11 4.07 11.33 0.17
N ILE A 12 5.12 12.14 0.09
CA ILE A 12 6.40 11.75 -0.50
C ILE A 12 7.44 11.74 0.62
N GLN A 13 8.05 10.59 0.83
CA GLN A 13 9.04 10.40 1.89
C GLN A 13 10.36 9.86 1.33
N PRO A 14 11.52 10.38 1.77
CA PRO A 14 12.79 9.77 1.43
C PRO A 14 12.94 8.42 2.13
N ILE A 15 13.52 7.45 1.42
CA ILE A 15 13.90 6.18 2.03
C ILE A 15 15.16 6.42 2.86
N ALA A 16 15.10 6.11 4.15
CA ALA A 16 16.17 6.36 5.13
C ALA A 16 17.44 5.50 4.95
N ALA A 17 17.58 4.76 3.88
CA ALA A 17 18.81 4.02 3.58
C ALA A 17 19.83 4.98 2.94
N SER A 18 21.01 5.03 3.51
CA SER A 18 22.07 6.01 3.27
C SER A 18 22.64 6.14 1.83
N GLN A 19 22.01 5.55 0.84
CA GLN A 19 22.41 5.62 -0.58
C GLN A 19 21.25 5.48 -1.57
N SER A 20 20.01 5.63 -1.19
CA SER A 20 18.93 5.47 -2.15
C SER A 20 18.48 6.81 -2.72
N ASN A 21 18.62 6.97 -4.05
CA ASN A 21 17.94 8.02 -4.80
C ASN A 21 16.44 7.71 -4.96
N MET A 22 15.86 7.06 -3.98
CA MET A 22 14.47 6.61 -4.02
C MET A 22 13.61 7.35 -3.01
N LEU A 23 12.40 7.65 -3.43
CA LEU A 23 11.33 8.18 -2.60
C LEU A 23 10.25 7.11 -2.45
N ILE A 24 9.46 7.21 -1.41
CA ILE A 24 8.19 6.50 -1.30
C ILE A 24 7.07 7.48 -1.62
N LEU A 25 6.37 7.21 -2.71
CA LEU A 25 5.11 7.86 -3.03
C LEU A 25 4.00 7.05 -2.35
N GLN A 26 3.21 7.70 -1.49
CA GLN A 26 2.15 7.05 -0.74
C GLN A 26 0.86 7.84 -0.87
N GLU A 27 -0.23 7.13 -1.07
CA GLU A 27 -1.58 7.66 -1.05
C GLU A 27 -2.41 6.90 0.00
N CYS A 28 -3.18 7.65 0.79
CA CYS A 28 -4.09 7.11 1.79
C CYS A 28 -5.50 7.65 1.53
N CYS A 29 -6.46 6.76 1.50
CA CYS A 29 -7.87 7.12 1.34
C CYS A 29 -8.72 6.32 2.35
N THR A 30 -9.65 6.99 2.99
CA THR A 30 -10.61 6.34 3.90
C THR A 30 -12.00 6.85 3.59
N ASP A 31 -12.96 5.94 3.46
CA ASP A 31 -14.37 6.24 3.36
C ASP A 31 -15.19 5.31 4.27
N GLU A 32 -16.51 5.35 4.15
CA GLU A 32 -17.41 4.53 4.99
C GLU A 32 -17.30 3.03 4.67
N THR A 33 -16.74 2.67 3.53
CA THR A 33 -16.70 1.29 3.03
C THR A 33 -15.33 0.65 3.19
N CYS A 34 -14.25 1.44 3.12
CA CYS A 34 -12.89 0.93 3.23
C CYS A 34 -11.88 2.00 3.62
N SER A 35 -10.72 1.54 4.07
CA SER A 35 -9.50 2.33 4.18
C SER A 35 -8.42 1.70 3.33
N LEU A 36 -7.77 2.53 2.50
CA LEU A 36 -6.71 2.11 1.59
C LEU A 36 -5.43 2.88 1.91
N VAL A 37 -4.32 2.17 1.90
CA VAL A 37 -2.97 2.75 1.89
C VAL A 37 -2.22 2.10 0.75
N VAL A 38 -1.85 2.89 -0.25
CA VAL A 38 -1.09 2.43 -1.41
C VAL A 38 0.22 3.19 -1.46
N TYR A 39 1.32 2.49 -1.70
CA TYR A 39 2.63 3.12 -1.80
C TYR A 39 3.48 2.46 -2.86
N ALA A 40 4.37 3.24 -3.46
CA ALA A 40 5.34 2.74 -4.42
C ALA A 40 6.69 3.44 -4.24
N PRO A 41 7.81 2.72 -4.34
CA PRO A 41 9.10 3.35 -4.50
C PRO A 41 9.18 4.01 -5.88
N VAL A 42 9.72 5.23 -5.94
CA VAL A 42 9.94 5.97 -7.17
C VAL A 42 11.32 6.63 -7.12
N ASP A 43 12.01 6.61 -8.26
CA ASP A 43 13.31 7.29 -8.41
C ASP A 43 13.14 8.81 -8.37
N ILE A 44 14.05 9.52 -7.69
CA ILE A 44 14.02 10.99 -7.57
C ILE A 44 14.09 11.67 -8.93
N ALA A 45 14.92 11.15 -9.85
CA ALA A 45 15.05 11.73 -11.18
C ALA A 45 13.77 11.54 -12.01
N ALA A 46 13.14 10.36 -11.91
CA ALA A 46 11.85 10.08 -12.53
C ALA A 46 10.76 11.01 -11.99
N MET A 47 10.68 11.19 -10.67
CA MET A 47 9.75 12.12 -10.04
C MET A 47 10.00 13.56 -10.50
N SER A 48 11.26 14.00 -10.55
CA SER A 48 11.62 15.34 -11.02
C SER A 48 11.22 15.55 -12.47
N THR A 49 11.36 14.55 -13.33
CA THR A 49 10.93 14.62 -14.74
C THR A 49 9.44 14.90 -14.84
N VAL A 50 8.60 14.17 -14.09
CA VAL A 50 7.15 14.38 -14.10
C VAL A 50 6.77 15.75 -13.54
N LEU A 51 7.39 16.17 -12.44
CA LEU A 51 7.13 17.49 -11.83
C LEU A 51 7.50 18.65 -12.75
N ASN A 52 8.45 18.45 -13.66
CA ASN A 52 8.85 19.43 -14.68
C ASN A 52 8.04 19.32 -16.00
N GLY A 53 6.93 18.58 -15.99
CA GLY A 53 6.02 18.45 -17.13
C GLY A 53 6.39 17.32 -18.11
N GLY A 54 7.26 16.40 -17.72
CA GLY A 54 7.54 15.18 -18.48
C GLY A 54 6.37 14.20 -18.43
N ASP A 55 6.41 13.23 -19.34
CA ASP A 55 5.36 12.23 -19.49
C ASP A 55 5.34 11.27 -18.27
N PRO A 56 4.25 11.24 -17.48
CA PRO A 56 4.13 10.33 -16.34
C PRO A 56 4.12 8.84 -16.73
N ASP A 57 3.71 8.51 -17.95
CA ASP A 57 3.68 7.12 -18.43
C ASP A 57 5.09 6.55 -18.62
N SER A 58 6.11 7.39 -18.63
CA SER A 58 7.52 6.98 -18.65
C SER A 58 8.03 6.44 -17.31
N VAL A 59 7.28 6.64 -16.21
CA VAL A 59 7.67 6.24 -14.86
C VAL A 59 6.95 4.96 -14.45
N ALA A 60 7.71 3.86 -14.35
CA ALA A 60 7.16 2.59 -13.87
C ALA A 60 6.96 2.64 -12.35
N LEU A 61 5.73 2.44 -11.90
CA LEU A 61 5.38 2.27 -10.49
C LEU A 61 4.94 0.83 -10.23
N LEU A 62 5.44 0.25 -9.14
CA LEU A 62 5.03 -1.06 -8.63
C LEU A 62 4.35 -0.86 -7.26
N PRO A 63 3.05 -0.56 -7.24
CA PRO A 63 2.36 -0.24 -6.00
C PRO A 63 2.19 -1.49 -5.12
N SER A 64 2.46 -1.30 -3.86
CA SER A 64 2.13 -2.21 -2.76
C SER A 64 1.13 -1.52 -1.86
N GLY A 65 0.40 -2.26 -1.01
CA GLY A 65 -0.54 -1.58 -0.16
C GLY A 65 -1.34 -2.47 0.76
N PHE A 66 -2.23 -1.80 1.48
CA PHE A 66 -3.14 -2.38 2.46
C PHE A 66 -4.55 -1.92 2.17
N ALA A 67 -5.51 -2.85 2.25
CA ALA A 67 -6.93 -2.55 2.23
C ALA A 67 -7.57 -3.08 3.52
N ILE A 68 -8.30 -2.23 4.21
CA ILE A 68 -9.03 -2.57 5.43
C ILE A 68 -10.51 -2.39 5.14
N LEU A 69 -11.26 -3.46 5.20
CA LEU A 69 -12.70 -3.48 4.98
C LEU A 69 -13.42 -3.91 6.27
N PRO A 70 -14.61 -3.37 6.56
CA PRO A 70 -15.44 -3.87 7.63
C PRO A 70 -15.79 -5.35 7.41
N ASP A 71 -15.76 -6.14 8.48
CA ASP A 71 -16.19 -7.55 8.45
C ASP A 71 -17.70 -7.65 8.64
N GLY A 72 -18.43 -7.54 7.53
CA GLY A 72 -19.87 -7.66 7.48
C GLY A 72 -20.64 -6.32 7.61
N PRO A 73 -21.97 -6.36 7.48
CA PRO A 73 -22.80 -5.18 7.58
C PRO A 73 -22.79 -4.61 9.01
N PRO A 74 -22.96 -3.27 9.16
CA PRO A 74 -23.08 -2.66 10.47
C PRO A 74 -24.19 -3.35 11.26
N ARG A 75 -23.86 -3.98 12.39
CA ARG A 75 -24.89 -4.58 13.25
C ARG A 75 -25.72 -3.46 13.87
N ALA A 76 -27.02 -3.48 13.60
CA ALA A 76 -27.95 -2.56 14.23
C ALA A 76 -27.82 -2.70 15.76
N GLY A 77 -27.40 -1.63 16.46
CA GLY A 77 -27.18 -1.61 17.90
C GLY A 77 -25.73 -1.66 18.37
N ALA A 78 -24.74 -1.85 17.49
CA ALA A 78 -23.33 -1.89 17.88
C ALA A 78 -22.78 -0.55 18.36
N ALA A 79 -23.43 0.57 18.03
CA ALA A 79 -23.02 1.91 18.45
C ALA A 79 -23.17 2.19 19.95
N ALA A 80 -23.99 1.40 20.68
CA ALA A 80 -24.28 1.69 22.10
C ALA A 80 -23.38 0.96 23.10
N ASN A 81 -22.70 -0.13 22.71
CA ASN A 81 -21.97 -1.01 23.65
C ASN A 81 -20.54 -1.35 23.25
N GLY A 82 -19.88 -0.58 22.41
CA GLY A 82 -18.46 -0.82 22.09
C GLY A 82 -18.16 -2.21 21.48
N GLY A 83 -19.18 -2.91 20.99
CA GLY A 83 -19.04 -4.17 20.29
C GLY A 83 -18.44 -3.94 18.91
N GLY A 84 -17.10 -3.93 18.86
CA GLY A 84 -16.34 -3.73 17.64
C GLY A 84 -16.68 -4.81 16.62
N GLY A 85 -17.19 -4.40 15.44
CA GLY A 85 -17.18 -5.22 14.26
C GLY A 85 -15.72 -5.57 13.92
N GLY A 86 -15.49 -6.78 13.44
CA GLY A 86 -14.18 -7.16 12.90
C GLY A 86 -13.82 -6.36 11.64
N SER A 87 -12.59 -6.42 11.25
CA SER A 87 -12.11 -5.85 9.99
C SER A 87 -11.29 -6.89 9.24
N LEU A 88 -11.45 -6.93 7.92
CA LEU A 88 -10.64 -7.73 7.03
C LEU A 88 -9.49 -6.88 6.51
N LEU A 89 -8.27 -7.26 6.84
CA LEU A 89 -7.05 -6.67 6.30
C LEU A 89 -6.53 -7.48 5.13
N THR A 90 -6.42 -6.85 3.98
CA THR A 90 -5.75 -7.39 2.80
C THR A 90 -4.40 -6.70 2.61
N VAL A 91 -3.36 -7.47 2.37
CA VAL A 91 -2.00 -6.99 2.12
C VAL A 91 -1.58 -7.42 0.73
N ALA A 92 -1.09 -6.48 -0.07
CA ALA A 92 -0.59 -6.73 -1.42
C ALA A 92 0.82 -6.16 -1.59
N PHE A 93 1.70 -6.94 -2.23
CA PHE A 93 3.04 -6.49 -2.62
C PHE A 93 3.26 -6.72 -4.11
N GLN A 94 3.86 -5.75 -4.76
CA GLN A 94 4.42 -5.88 -6.11
C GLN A 94 5.94 -5.72 -6.02
N ILE A 95 6.66 -6.68 -6.58
CA ILE A 95 8.12 -6.71 -6.57
C ILE A 95 8.60 -7.05 -7.97
N LEU A 96 9.46 -6.21 -8.53
CA LEU A 96 10.14 -6.51 -9.78
C LEU A 96 11.25 -7.53 -9.49
N VAL A 97 11.11 -8.73 -10.05
CA VAL A 97 12.11 -9.79 -9.90
C VAL A 97 13.12 -9.77 -11.04
N ASP A 98 12.68 -9.40 -12.25
CA ASP A 98 13.50 -9.34 -13.44
C ASP A 98 12.93 -8.31 -14.42
N HIS A 99 13.80 -7.71 -15.24
CA HIS A 99 13.40 -6.79 -16.31
C HIS A 99 13.02 -7.50 -17.61
N VAL A 100 13.21 -8.81 -17.69
CA VAL A 100 12.87 -9.62 -18.88
C VAL A 100 11.46 -10.16 -18.73
N PRO A 101 10.50 -9.78 -19.64
CA PRO A 101 9.09 -10.18 -19.52
C PRO A 101 8.85 -11.70 -19.55
N THR A 102 9.79 -12.47 -20.13
CA THR A 102 9.73 -13.93 -20.23
C THR A 102 10.47 -14.64 -19.10
N ALA A 103 11.07 -13.90 -18.16
CA ALA A 103 11.78 -14.49 -17.04
C ALA A 103 10.82 -15.32 -16.17
N ARG A 104 11.29 -16.49 -15.76
CA ARG A 104 10.53 -17.35 -14.85
C ARG A 104 10.83 -16.98 -13.40
N LEU A 105 9.79 -16.94 -12.57
CA LEU A 105 9.96 -16.78 -11.13
C LEU A 105 10.77 -17.93 -10.55
N SER A 106 11.83 -17.62 -9.83
CA SER A 106 12.58 -18.62 -9.08
C SER A 106 11.85 -19.00 -7.79
N LEU A 107 12.06 -20.21 -7.30
CA LEU A 107 11.54 -20.63 -5.98
C LEU A 107 12.07 -19.73 -4.87
N GLY A 108 13.30 -19.21 -5.00
CA GLY A 108 13.88 -18.27 -4.05
C GLY A 108 13.12 -16.94 -4.02
N SER A 109 12.71 -16.42 -5.17
CA SER A 109 11.90 -15.20 -5.26
C SER A 109 10.54 -15.39 -4.60
N VAL A 110 9.88 -16.52 -4.85
CA VAL A 110 8.59 -16.86 -4.22
C VAL A 110 8.73 -16.98 -2.70
N ALA A 111 9.77 -17.64 -2.22
CA ALA A 111 10.05 -17.77 -0.80
C ALA A 111 10.29 -16.41 -0.12
N THR A 112 11.00 -15.51 -0.80
CA THR A 112 11.26 -14.14 -0.31
C THR A 112 9.96 -13.36 -0.15
N VAL A 113 9.07 -13.40 -1.15
CA VAL A 113 7.76 -12.72 -1.09
C VAL A 113 6.90 -13.29 0.03
N ASN A 114 6.81 -14.62 0.16
CA ASN A 114 6.06 -15.27 1.22
C ASN A 114 6.59 -14.89 2.61
N LYS A 115 7.90 -14.81 2.79
CA LYS A 115 8.52 -14.37 4.05
C LYS A 115 8.18 -12.89 4.35
N LEU A 116 8.20 -12.02 3.34
CA LEU A 116 7.81 -10.62 3.48
C LEU A 116 6.36 -10.48 3.95
N ILE A 117 5.43 -11.18 3.31
CA ILE A 117 4.01 -11.18 3.69
C ILE A 117 3.83 -11.69 5.12
N SER A 118 4.41 -12.85 5.43
CA SER A 118 4.31 -13.47 6.76
C SER A 118 4.86 -12.55 7.86
N ASN A 119 6.03 -11.95 7.66
CA ASN A 119 6.62 -11.02 8.61
C ASN A 119 5.75 -9.77 8.80
N THR A 120 5.17 -9.25 7.73
CA THR A 120 4.27 -8.08 7.79
C THR A 120 3.03 -8.40 8.62
N VAL A 121 2.39 -9.54 8.38
CA VAL A 121 1.21 -9.98 9.16
C VAL A 121 1.56 -10.15 10.64
N VAL A 122 2.70 -10.77 10.97
CA VAL A 122 3.15 -10.93 12.35
C VAL A 122 3.35 -9.57 13.03
N ARG A 123 4.00 -8.62 12.37
CA ARG A 123 4.23 -7.27 12.90
C ARG A 123 2.93 -6.52 13.13
N ILE A 124 1.98 -6.60 12.21
CA ILE A 124 0.66 -5.97 12.36
C ILE A 124 -0.08 -6.58 13.56
N ARG A 125 -0.13 -7.90 13.67
CA ARG A 125 -0.75 -8.58 14.83
C ARG A 125 -0.11 -8.16 16.15
N SER A 126 1.21 -8.08 16.19
CA SER A 126 1.93 -7.65 17.41
C SER A 126 1.65 -6.19 17.78
N ALA A 127 1.41 -5.33 16.80
CA ALA A 127 1.08 -3.92 17.04
C ALA A 127 -0.37 -3.70 17.51
N LEU A 128 -1.25 -4.66 17.25
CA LEU A 128 -2.67 -4.62 17.64
C LEU A 128 -2.96 -5.38 18.94
N ALA A 129 -2.00 -6.13 19.43
CA ALA A 129 -2.11 -6.86 20.70
C ALA A 129 -1.72 -5.96 21.88
#